data_bb8e3f436c46d75e7e2d7464b20a7429
#
_entry.id   bb8e3f436c46d75e7e2d7464b20a7429
#
_cell.length_a   1.000
_cell.length_b   1.000
_cell.length_c   1.000
_cell.angle_alpha   90.00
_cell.angle_beta   90.00
_cell.angle_gamma   90.00
#
_symmetry.space_group_name_H-M   'P 1'
#
loop_
_entity.id
_entity.type
_entity.pdbx_description
1 polymer ?
#
loop_
_entity_poly.entity_id
_entity_poly.type
_entity_poly.pdbx_seq_one_letter_code
_entity_poly.pdbx_strand_id
1 'polypeptide(L)'
;DAAIAALNLGGVGSIFELNVGMPPMVDAFLESVNLLANVTQVFIDKLLAGLAVDEARCRELLDRSLMTVTALAPALGYDVAARLAKRAMKENATIRAVVLDEGLMPAAELDALLDPDAMTRPKA
;
A
#
# COMPACT_ATOMS: atom_id res chain seq x y z
N ASP A 1 19.18 0.18 -16.46
CA ASP A 1 20.56 0.34 -15.95
C ASP A 1 21.56 0.73 -17.03
N ALA A 2 21.52 0.16 -18.25
CA ALA A 2 22.37 0.56 -19.37
C ALA A 2 22.11 2.00 -19.82
N ALA A 3 20.85 2.43 -19.84
CA ALA A 3 20.49 3.81 -20.16
C ALA A 3 21.04 4.82 -19.14
N ILE A 4 21.02 4.49 -17.85
CA ILE A 4 21.61 5.34 -16.79
C ILE A 4 23.13 5.41 -16.93
N ALA A 5 23.79 4.29 -17.23
CA ALA A 5 25.23 4.26 -17.48
C ALA A 5 25.59 5.10 -18.71
N ALA A 6 24.83 5.01 -19.81
CA ALA A 6 25.02 5.82 -21.01
C ALA A 6 24.83 7.32 -20.73
N LEU A 7 23.85 7.71 -19.93
CA LEU A 7 23.63 9.07 -19.47
C LEU A 7 24.83 9.61 -18.69
N ASN A 8 25.39 8.82 -17.79
CA ASN A 8 26.55 9.20 -16.99
C ASN A 8 27.84 9.33 -17.85
N LEU A 9 28.00 8.43 -18.82
CA LEU A 9 29.15 8.44 -19.73
C LEU A 9 29.04 9.58 -20.78
N GLY A 10 27.83 10.03 -21.08
CA GLY A 10 27.58 11.08 -22.07
C GLY A 10 28.25 12.42 -21.76
N GLY A 11 28.59 12.67 -20.48
CA GLY A 11 29.36 13.84 -20.05
C GLY A 11 30.88 13.69 -20.19
N VAL A 12 31.37 12.45 -20.42
CA VAL A 12 32.79 12.17 -20.54
C VAL A 12 33.32 12.66 -21.90
N GLY A 13 34.35 13.48 -21.89
CA GLY A 13 34.93 14.05 -23.11
C GLY A 13 34.23 15.30 -23.65
N SER A 14 33.24 15.81 -22.95
CA SER A 14 32.62 17.09 -23.26
C SER A 14 33.61 18.25 -22.97
N ILE A 15 33.70 19.20 -23.89
CA ILE A 15 34.57 20.37 -23.78
C ILE A 15 33.71 21.61 -23.89
N PHE A 16 33.67 22.43 -22.83
CA PHE A 16 32.78 23.59 -22.71
C PHE A 16 31.32 23.24 -22.98
N GLU A 17 30.70 23.87 -23.97
CA GLU A 17 29.30 23.61 -24.36
C GLU A 17 29.15 22.50 -25.40
N LEU A 18 30.26 21.89 -25.86
CA LEU A 18 30.22 20.76 -26.79
C LEU A 18 30.00 19.45 -26.07
N ASN A 19 28.74 19.05 -25.96
CA ASN A 19 28.33 17.78 -25.33
C ASN A 19 28.32 16.64 -26.33
N VAL A 20 29.47 16.00 -26.51
CA VAL A 20 29.68 14.95 -27.52
C VAL A 20 28.73 13.73 -27.28
N GLY A 21 28.39 13.45 -26.03
CA GLY A 21 27.54 12.33 -25.65
C GLY A 21 26.02 12.57 -25.74
N MET A 22 25.54 13.71 -26.23
CA MET A 22 24.11 14.02 -26.30
C MET A 22 23.29 13.01 -27.12
N PRO A 23 23.69 12.58 -28.32
CA PRO A 23 22.91 11.62 -29.09
C PRO A 23 22.65 10.30 -28.35
N PRO A 24 23.63 9.59 -27.77
CA PRO A 24 23.37 8.38 -27.01
C PRO A 24 22.59 8.62 -25.71
N MET A 25 22.71 9.81 -25.10
CA MET A 25 21.90 10.16 -23.94
C MET A 25 20.43 10.30 -24.30
N VAL A 26 20.11 11.00 -25.39
CA VAL A 26 18.74 11.18 -25.86
C VAL A 26 18.14 9.85 -26.29
N ASP A 27 18.89 9.03 -27.01
CA ASP A 27 18.45 7.70 -27.44
C ASP A 27 18.09 6.81 -26.23
N ALA A 28 18.98 6.68 -25.26
CA ALA A 28 18.74 5.91 -24.03
C ALA A 28 17.57 6.45 -23.18
N PHE A 29 17.40 7.75 -23.14
CA PHE A 29 16.27 8.39 -22.46
C PHE A 29 14.95 8.07 -23.16
N LEU A 30 14.88 8.26 -24.48
CA LEU A 30 13.66 8.00 -25.25
C LEU A 30 13.30 6.51 -25.26
N GLU A 31 14.28 5.62 -25.32
CA GLU A 31 14.05 4.17 -25.17
C GLU A 31 13.41 3.88 -23.81
N SER A 32 13.94 4.42 -22.73
CA SER A 32 13.39 4.23 -21.37
C SER A 32 11.94 4.73 -21.26
N VAL A 33 11.65 5.90 -21.83
CA VAL A 33 10.28 6.46 -21.87
C VAL A 33 9.34 5.53 -22.65
N ASN A 34 9.74 5.07 -23.83
CA ASN A 34 8.93 4.19 -24.65
C ASN A 34 8.67 2.84 -23.98
N LEU A 35 9.68 2.24 -23.34
CA LEU A 35 9.53 0.99 -22.59
C LEU A 35 8.55 1.15 -21.42
N LEU A 36 8.64 2.24 -20.66
CA LEU A 36 7.72 2.52 -19.56
C LEU A 36 6.29 2.76 -20.05
N ALA A 37 6.12 3.51 -21.13
CA ALA A 37 4.81 3.75 -21.72
C ALA A 37 4.16 2.44 -22.19
N ASN A 38 4.92 1.60 -22.90
CA ASN A 38 4.44 0.32 -23.42
C ASN A 38 4.10 -0.65 -22.29
N VAL A 39 4.96 -0.79 -21.27
CA VAL A 39 4.69 -1.70 -20.15
C VAL A 39 3.49 -1.24 -19.34
N THR A 40 3.29 0.06 -19.18
CA THR A 40 2.11 0.61 -18.51
C THR A 40 0.83 0.26 -19.27
N GLN A 41 0.81 0.41 -20.58
CA GLN A 41 -0.34 0.03 -21.41
C GLN A 41 -0.62 -1.47 -21.31
N VAL A 42 0.41 -2.32 -21.45
CA VAL A 42 0.27 -3.78 -21.30
C VAL A 42 -0.24 -4.16 -19.92
N PHE A 43 0.23 -3.49 -18.86
CA PHE A 43 -0.24 -3.71 -17.50
C PHE A 43 -1.74 -3.39 -17.35
N ILE A 44 -2.18 -2.27 -17.92
CA ILE A 44 -3.60 -1.90 -17.91
C ILE A 44 -4.42 -2.95 -18.67
N ASP A 45 -4.02 -3.26 -19.90
CA ASP A 45 -4.82 -4.11 -20.81
C ASP A 45 -4.84 -5.59 -20.35
N LYS A 46 -3.75 -6.09 -19.81
CA LYS A 46 -3.60 -7.52 -19.48
C LYS A 46 -3.85 -7.85 -18.01
N LEU A 47 -3.67 -6.90 -17.12
CA LEU A 47 -3.89 -7.11 -15.69
C LEU A 47 -5.13 -6.35 -15.20
N LEU A 48 -5.13 -5.02 -15.30
CA LEU A 48 -6.19 -4.22 -14.65
C LEU A 48 -7.55 -4.40 -15.30
N ALA A 49 -7.62 -4.49 -16.62
CA ALA A 49 -8.90 -4.67 -17.33
C ALA A 49 -9.62 -6.00 -17.00
N GLY A 50 -8.86 -7.02 -16.59
CA GLY A 50 -9.41 -8.33 -16.19
C GLY A 50 -9.38 -8.59 -14.69
N LEU A 51 -9.02 -7.60 -13.87
CA LEU A 51 -8.90 -7.76 -12.43
C LEU A 51 -10.29 -7.98 -11.80
N ALA A 52 -10.45 -9.12 -11.14
CA ALA A 52 -11.61 -9.41 -10.30
C ALA A 52 -11.17 -9.51 -8.85
N VAL A 53 -11.93 -8.91 -7.96
CA VAL A 53 -11.64 -8.94 -6.51
C VAL A 53 -12.42 -10.09 -5.87
N ASP A 54 -11.75 -10.95 -5.14
CA ASP A 54 -12.40 -11.88 -4.22
C ASP A 54 -12.77 -11.11 -2.94
N GLU A 55 -13.97 -10.56 -2.94
CA GLU A 55 -14.48 -9.74 -1.83
C GLU A 55 -14.56 -10.53 -0.52
N ALA A 56 -14.93 -11.82 -0.58
CA ALA A 56 -15.03 -12.67 0.60
C ALA A 56 -13.66 -12.85 1.25
N ARG A 57 -12.63 -13.11 0.43
CA ARG A 57 -11.27 -13.27 0.91
C ARG A 57 -10.67 -11.97 1.42
N CYS A 58 -10.94 -10.85 0.75
CA CYS A 58 -10.50 -9.53 1.22
C CYS A 58 -11.11 -9.21 2.59
N ARG A 59 -12.40 -9.48 2.78
CA ARG A 59 -13.09 -9.28 4.06
C ARG A 59 -12.52 -10.16 5.16
N GLU A 60 -12.32 -11.45 4.89
CA GLU A 60 -11.70 -12.37 5.85
C GLU A 60 -10.31 -11.88 6.30
N LEU A 61 -9.47 -11.44 5.36
CA LEU A 61 -8.13 -10.93 5.67
C LEU A 61 -8.19 -9.64 6.48
N LEU A 62 -9.15 -8.77 6.19
CA LEU A 62 -9.36 -7.53 6.92
C LEU A 62 -9.81 -7.81 8.37
N ASP A 63 -10.77 -8.72 8.57
CA ASP A 63 -11.27 -9.09 9.90
C ASP A 63 -10.17 -9.70 10.77
N ARG A 64 -9.21 -10.38 10.18
CA ARG A 64 -8.03 -10.94 10.86
C ARG A 64 -6.88 -9.97 11.03
N SER A 65 -6.97 -8.77 10.45
CA SER A 65 -5.93 -7.77 10.57
C SER A 65 -5.89 -7.16 11.97
N LEU A 66 -4.74 -7.24 12.62
CA LEU A 66 -4.52 -6.58 13.91
C LEU A 66 -4.47 -5.05 13.82
N MET A 67 -4.32 -4.51 12.61
CA MET A 67 -4.28 -3.06 12.39
C MET A 67 -5.60 -2.38 12.72
N THR A 68 -6.72 -3.11 12.63
CA THR A 68 -8.06 -2.58 12.98
C THR A 68 -8.16 -2.13 14.44
N VAL A 69 -7.28 -2.62 15.32
CA VAL A 69 -7.22 -2.19 16.73
C VAL A 69 -6.95 -0.69 16.90
N THR A 70 -6.33 -0.05 15.90
CA THR A 70 -6.05 1.38 15.94
C THR A 70 -7.33 2.23 16.01
N ALA A 71 -8.43 1.75 15.45
CA ALA A 71 -9.73 2.42 15.54
C ALA A 71 -10.30 2.45 16.97
N LEU A 72 -9.86 1.53 17.83
CA LEU A 72 -10.32 1.42 19.21
C LEU A 72 -9.51 2.30 20.17
N ALA A 73 -8.33 2.74 19.78
CA ALA A 73 -7.45 3.52 20.65
C ALA A 73 -8.08 4.84 21.15
N PRO A 74 -8.86 5.59 20.35
CA PRO A 74 -9.54 6.80 20.84
C PRO A 74 -10.60 6.51 21.92
N ALA A 75 -11.26 5.35 21.87
CA ALA A 75 -12.33 4.98 22.79
C ALA A 75 -11.81 4.27 24.04
N LEU A 76 -10.85 3.37 23.89
CA LEU A 76 -10.36 2.49 24.96
C LEU A 76 -8.99 2.89 25.53
N GLY A 77 -8.29 3.79 24.85
CA GLY A 77 -6.89 4.13 25.17
C GLY A 77 -5.89 3.20 24.50
N TYR A 78 -4.68 3.73 24.30
CA TYR A 78 -3.61 3.04 23.58
C TYR A 78 -3.15 1.74 24.26
N ASP A 79 -3.00 1.76 25.60
CA ASP A 79 -2.51 0.59 26.34
C ASP A 79 -3.49 -0.60 26.27
N VAL A 80 -4.80 -0.32 26.34
CA VAL A 80 -5.84 -1.32 26.20
C VAL A 80 -5.83 -1.88 24.77
N ALA A 81 -5.79 -1.02 23.77
CA ALA A 81 -5.71 -1.42 22.37
C ALA A 81 -4.48 -2.30 22.10
N ALA A 82 -3.32 -1.94 22.62
CA ALA A 82 -2.09 -2.72 22.47
C ALA A 82 -2.19 -4.10 23.16
N ARG A 83 -2.84 -4.16 24.33
CA ARG A 83 -3.08 -5.43 25.04
C ARG A 83 -4.04 -6.34 24.27
N LEU A 84 -5.10 -5.78 23.71
CA LEU A 84 -6.06 -6.50 22.88
C LEU A 84 -5.40 -7.09 21.62
N ALA A 85 -4.56 -6.31 20.95
CA ALA A 85 -3.81 -6.79 19.77
C ALA A 85 -2.87 -7.95 20.12
N LYS A 86 -2.15 -7.88 21.24
CA LYS A 86 -1.29 -8.97 21.72
C LYS A 86 -2.08 -10.22 22.05
N ARG A 87 -3.26 -10.06 22.69
CA ARG A 87 -4.15 -11.19 22.99
C ARG A 87 -4.69 -11.83 21.72
N ALA A 88 -5.22 -11.03 20.79
CA ALA A 88 -5.74 -11.50 19.50
C ALA A 88 -4.68 -12.30 18.71
N MET A 89 -3.45 -11.77 18.67
CA MET A 89 -2.33 -12.46 18.03
C MET A 89 -2.00 -13.80 18.70
N LYS A 90 -1.95 -13.84 20.03
CA LYS A 90 -1.63 -15.06 20.79
C LYS A 90 -2.68 -16.15 20.63
N GLU A 91 -3.96 -15.75 20.61
CA GLU A 91 -5.10 -16.66 20.53
C GLU A 91 -5.53 -16.97 19.09
N ASN A 92 -4.86 -16.38 18.08
CA ASN A 92 -5.25 -16.43 16.67
C ASN A 92 -6.74 -16.05 16.47
N ALA A 93 -7.18 -15.05 17.22
CA ALA A 93 -8.54 -14.52 17.24
C ALA A 93 -8.60 -13.17 16.52
N THR A 94 -9.81 -12.73 16.15
CA THR A 94 -10.02 -11.39 15.61
C THR A 94 -10.07 -10.37 16.76
N ILE A 95 -9.73 -9.10 16.47
CA ILE A 95 -9.88 -7.99 17.43
C ILE A 95 -11.32 -7.93 17.94
N ARG A 96 -12.30 -8.08 17.04
CA ARG A 96 -13.73 -8.09 17.39
C ARG A 96 -14.05 -9.16 18.43
N ALA A 97 -13.59 -10.39 18.21
CA ALA A 97 -13.86 -11.49 19.15
C ALA A 97 -13.28 -11.22 20.54
N VAL A 98 -12.06 -10.73 20.61
CA VAL A 98 -11.39 -10.44 21.89
C VAL A 98 -12.07 -9.31 22.67
N VAL A 99 -12.51 -8.25 21.98
CA VAL A 99 -13.21 -7.11 22.61
C VAL A 99 -14.56 -7.53 23.16
N LEU A 100 -15.31 -8.36 22.44
CA LEU A 100 -16.59 -8.88 22.90
C LEU A 100 -16.43 -9.87 24.06
N ASP A 101 -15.42 -10.73 24.03
CA ASP A 101 -15.11 -11.66 25.11
C ASP A 101 -14.75 -10.92 26.42
N GLU A 102 -14.04 -9.80 26.31
CA GLU A 102 -13.73 -8.95 27.47
C GLU A 102 -14.90 -8.03 27.89
N GLY A 103 -15.97 -7.96 27.13
CA GLY A 103 -17.15 -7.15 27.45
C GLY A 103 -16.87 -5.64 27.51
N LEU A 104 -15.89 -5.15 26.75
CA LEU A 104 -15.42 -3.76 26.84
C LEU A 104 -16.37 -2.76 26.20
N MET A 105 -17.18 -3.19 25.24
CA MET A 105 -18.19 -2.35 24.59
C MET A 105 -19.29 -3.20 23.92
N PRO A 106 -20.47 -2.62 23.65
CA PRO A 106 -21.55 -3.29 22.93
C PRO A 106 -21.14 -3.63 21.49
N ALA A 107 -21.67 -4.75 20.95
CA ALA A 107 -21.33 -5.19 19.58
C ALA A 107 -21.64 -4.14 18.52
N ALA A 108 -22.77 -3.43 18.63
CA ALA A 108 -23.15 -2.41 17.65
C ALA A 108 -22.16 -1.21 17.61
N GLU A 109 -21.65 -0.80 18.77
CA GLU A 109 -20.64 0.27 18.87
C GLU A 109 -19.30 -0.21 18.30
N LEU A 110 -18.91 -1.44 18.65
CA LEU A 110 -17.68 -2.05 18.13
C LEU A 110 -17.71 -2.18 16.61
N ASP A 111 -18.80 -2.65 16.04
CA ASP A 111 -18.96 -2.81 14.60
C ASP A 111 -18.90 -1.48 13.86
N ALA A 112 -19.43 -0.41 14.45
CA ALA A 112 -19.32 0.94 13.90
C ALA A 112 -17.87 1.49 13.93
N LEU A 113 -17.10 1.18 14.99
CA LEU A 113 -15.70 1.59 15.09
C LEU A 113 -14.78 0.78 14.17
N LEU A 114 -15.09 -0.49 13.94
CA LEU A 114 -14.33 -1.38 13.06
C LEU A 114 -14.79 -1.36 11.60
N ASP A 115 -15.73 -0.49 11.24
CA ASP A 115 -16.19 -0.35 9.86
C ASP A 115 -15.05 0.18 8.96
N PRO A 116 -14.58 -0.60 7.97
CA PRO A 116 -13.49 -0.22 7.11
C PRO A 116 -13.76 1.06 6.32
N ASP A 117 -15.01 1.26 5.90
CA ASP A 117 -15.41 2.45 5.17
C ASP A 117 -15.30 3.71 6.02
N ALA A 118 -15.67 3.61 7.30
CA ALA A 118 -15.51 4.71 8.26
C ALA A 118 -14.04 4.99 8.58
N MET A 119 -13.19 3.95 8.61
CA MET A 119 -11.75 4.06 8.87
C MET A 119 -10.97 4.75 7.74
N THR A 120 -11.45 4.65 6.51
CA THR A 120 -10.78 5.18 5.32
C THR A 120 -11.26 6.55 4.88
N ARG A 121 -12.38 7.05 5.43
CA ARG A 121 -12.89 8.40 5.13
C ARG A 121 -12.13 9.46 5.91
N PRO A 122 -11.85 10.63 5.28
CA PRO A 122 -11.32 11.78 6.01
C PRO A 122 -12.27 12.16 7.15
N LYS A 123 -11.72 12.34 8.35
CA LYS A 123 -12.49 12.94 9.44
C LYS A 123 -12.62 14.44 9.15
N ALA A 124 -13.84 14.92 9.07
CA ALA A 124 -14.15 16.34 8.89
C ALA A 124 -13.68 17.15 10.10
#